data_77f90d9762885c4dab1029d5013ebf8c
#
_entry.id   77f90d9762885c4dab1029d5013ebf8c
#
_cell.length_a   1.000
_cell.length_b   1.000
_cell.length_c   1.000
_cell.angle_alpha   90.00
_cell.angle_beta   90.00
_cell.angle_gamma   90.00
#
_symmetry.space_group_name_H-M   'P 1'
#
loop_
_entity.id
_entity.type
_entity.pdbx_description
1 polymer ?
#
loop_
_entity_poly.entity_id
_entity_poly.type
_entity_poly.pdbx_seq_one_letter_code
_entity_poly.pdbx_strand_id
1 'polypeptide(L)'
;VTGDAILCDEVMLEKTIIHQLNNGNDVTFIKNMPYGTAREVFTFKTIEIINKNAEIPKNTEYLEWYLENTRNFKVGYIKSNYNFNKSTRLTLDYKEDLILFKTIFKHFKNDVNNFTLNDVLKYLKKNPKLIKINNHHKPKFSKNDLNINLKI
;
A
#
# COMPACT_ATOMS: atom_id res chain seq x y z
N VAL A 1 2.04 7.89 -5.16
CA VAL A 1 2.62 6.53 -5.27
C VAL A 1 4.13 6.65 -5.13
N THR A 2 4.71 5.88 -4.22
CA THR A 2 6.15 5.82 -3.96
C THR A 2 6.84 4.86 -4.93
N GLY A 3 8.15 5.05 -5.20
CA GLY A 3 8.88 4.25 -6.21
C GLY A 3 9.11 2.78 -5.83
N ASP A 4 8.93 2.42 -4.57
CA ASP A 4 8.99 1.04 -4.04
C ASP A 4 7.73 0.22 -4.33
N ALA A 5 6.62 0.89 -4.68
CA ALA A 5 5.32 0.27 -4.95
C ALA A 5 5.16 -0.11 -6.43
N ILE A 6 6.03 -0.96 -6.93
CA ILE A 6 6.13 -1.32 -8.35
C ILE A 6 4.83 -1.95 -8.91
N LEU A 7 4.09 -2.68 -8.08
CA LEU A 7 2.83 -3.34 -8.43
C LEU A 7 1.63 -2.66 -7.75
N CYS A 8 1.62 -1.32 -7.71
CA CYS A 8 0.42 -0.58 -7.30
C CYS A 8 -0.75 -0.94 -8.22
N ASP A 9 -1.87 -1.34 -7.63
CA ASP A 9 -3.06 -1.75 -8.39
C ASP A 9 -3.86 -0.53 -8.85
N GLU A 10 -3.78 -0.22 -10.13
CA GLU A 10 -4.46 0.92 -10.74
C GLU A 10 -5.99 0.80 -10.66
N VAL A 11 -6.55 -0.41 -10.85
CA VAL A 11 -8.00 -0.64 -10.81
C VAL A 11 -8.54 -0.39 -9.40
N MET A 12 -7.82 -0.87 -8.37
CA MET A 12 -8.22 -0.61 -6.99
C MET A 12 -7.99 0.85 -6.60
N LEU A 13 -6.95 1.49 -7.11
CA LEU A 13 -6.70 2.91 -6.89
C LEU A 13 -7.83 3.76 -7.48
N GLU A 14 -8.26 3.50 -8.72
CA GLU A 14 -9.39 4.19 -9.35
C GLU A 14 -10.67 4.03 -8.52
N LYS A 15 -11.01 2.80 -8.11
CA LYS A 15 -12.16 2.53 -7.24
C LYS A 15 -12.07 3.29 -5.92
N THR A 16 -10.87 3.43 -5.36
CA THR A 16 -10.64 4.17 -4.11
C THR A 16 -10.92 5.66 -4.31
N ILE A 17 -10.45 6.24 -5.41
CA ILE A 17 -10.69 7.64 -5.78
C ILE A 17 -12.20 7.89 -5.95
N ILE A 18 -12.88 7.04 -6.73
CA ILE A 18 -14.33 7.15 -6.96
C ILE A 18 -15.09 7.04 -5.63
N HIS A 19 -14.74 6.08 -4.79
CA HIS A 19 -15.37 5.92 -3.48
C HIS A 19 -15.14 7.14 -2.59
N GLN A 20 -13.95 7.72 -2.59
CA GLN A 20 -13.62 8.92 -1.82
C GLN A 20 -14.48 10.10 -2.26
N LEU A 21 -14.56 10.36 -3.56
CA LEU A 21 -15.33 11.48 -4.13
C LEU A 21 -16.83 11.33 -3.84
N ASN A 22 -17.40 10.14 -4.07
CA ASN A 22 -18.83 9.89 -3.87
C ASN A 22 -19.26 9.99 -2.40
N ASN A 23 -18.38 9.69 -1.47
CA ASN A 23 -18.68 9.71 -0.05
C ASN A 23 -18.15 10.96 0.67
N GLY A 24 -17.39 11.82 0.01
CA GLY A 24 -16.75 12.99 0.62
C GLY A 24 -15.83 12.61 1.78
N ASN A 25 -15.03 11.55 1.62
CA ASN A 25 -14.08 11.13 2.64
C ASN A 25 -12.82 12.01 2.58
N ASP A 26 -12.21 12.24 3.72
CA ASP A 26 -10.91 12.92 3.84
C ASP A 26 -9.78 11.98 3.45
N VAL A 27 -9.94 10.69 3.75
CA VAL A 27 -9.04 9.61 3.34
C VAL A 27 -9.83 8.34 3.07
N THR A 28 -9.37 7.52 2.12
CA THR A 28 -9.92 6.19 1.85
C THR A 28 -8.80 5.15 1.77
N PHE A 29 -8.95 4.08 2.55
CA PHE A 29 -8.04 2.95 2.61
C PHE A 29 -8.57 1.75 1.84
N ILE A 30 -7.64 0.93 1.33
CA ILE A 30 -7.96 -0.35 0.70
C ILE A 30 -7.60 -1.49 1.66
N LYS A 31 -8.59 -2.33 2.00
CA LYS A 31 -8.39 -3.55 2.79
C LYS A 31 -8.21 -4.76 1.89
N ASN A 32 -7.58 -5.82 2.43
CA ASN A 32 -7.34 -7.09 1.75
C ASN A 32 -6.47 -6.97 0.50
N MET A 33 -5.36 -6.25 0.61
CA MET A 33 -4.33 -6.15 -0.41
C MET A 33 -3.04 -6.84 0.06
N PRO A 34 -2.21 -7.37 -0.86
CA PRO A 34 -0.84 -7.77 -0.51
C PRO A 34 -0.03 -6.55 -0.03
N TYR A 35 0.88 -6.78 0.90
CA TYR A 35 1.74 -5.72 1.39
C TYR A 35 2.54 -5.07 0.25
N GLY A 36 2.49 -3.74 0.15
CA GLY A 36 3.16 -2.94 -0.87
C GLY A 36 2.35 -2.65 -2.14
N THR A 37 1.10 -3.15 -2.26
CA THR A 37 0.28 -2.95 -3.47
C THR A 37 -0.94 -2.04 -3.27
N ALA A 38 -1.37 -1.83 -2.03
CA ALA A 38 -2.39 -0.85 -1.68
C ALA A 38 -1.83 0.57 -1.70
N ARG A 39 -2.67 1.54 -2.04
CA ARG A 39 -2.39 2.97 -1.86
C ARG A 39 -3.63 3.65 -1.34
N GLU A 40 -3.43 4.43 -0.29
CA GLU A 40 -4.44 5.29 0.31
C GLU A 40 -4.65 6.52 -0.58
N VAL A 41 -5.86 7.03 -0.57
CA VAL A 41 -6.19 8.29 -1.24
C VAL A 41 -6.55 9.32 -0.18
N PHE A 42 -5.83 10.44 -0.18
CA PHE A 42 -6.04 11.57 0.71
C PHE A 42 -6.58 12.77 -0.07
N THR A 43 -7.43 13.59 0.55
CA THR A 43 -7.68 14.92 0.02
C THR A 43 -6.46 15.82 0.26
N PHE A 44 -6.25 16.80 -0.59
CA PHE A 44 -5.18 17.78 -0.41
C PHE A 44 -5.33 18.51 0.94
N LYS A 45 -6.56 18.87 1.31
CA LYS A 45 -6.89 19.49 2.59
C LYS A 45 -6.46 18.64 3.79
N THR A 46 -6.64 17.32 3.71
CA THR A 46 -6.19 16.40 4.77
C THR A 46 -4.68 16.44 4.93
N ILE A 47 -3.95 16.43 3.81
CA ILE A 47 -2.47 16.53 3.82
C ILE A 47 -2.01 17.87 4.42
N GLU A 48 -2.67 18.99 4.07
CA GLU A 48 -2.37 20.30 4.66
C GLU A 48 -2.59 20.32 6.18
N ILE A 49 -3.71 19.74 6.64
CA ILE A 49 -4.02 19.65 8.09
C ILE A 49 -2.95 18.82 8.81
N ILE A 50 -2.58 17.67 8.26
CA ILE A 50 -1.53 16.81 8.83
C ILE A 50 -0.21 17.59 8.89
N ASN A 51 0.21 18.20 7.78
CA ASN A 51 1.47 18.96 7.73
C ASN A 51 1.53 20.11 8.74
N LYS A 52 0.42 20.83 8.91
CA LYS A 52 0.33 21.97 9.86
C LYS A 52 0.36 21.53 11.32
N ASN A 53 -0.23 20.37 11.64
CA ASN A 53 -0.46 19.94 13.03
C ASN A 53 0.40 18.76 13.47
N ALA A 54 1.27 18.21 12.61
CA ALA A 54 2.19 17.14 12.98
C ALA A 54 3.14 17.61 14.08
N GLU A 55 3.23 16.85 15.18
CA GLU A 55 4.18 17.17 16.27
C GLU A 55 5.62 17.06 15.82
N ILE A 56 5.91 16.05 14.98
CA ILE A 56 7.22 15.80 14.41
C ILE A 56 7.07 15.67 12.89
N PRO A 57 7.38 16.71 12.10
CA PRO A 57 7.16 16.69 10.64
C PRO A 57 8.18 15.82 9.86
N LYS A 58 8.83 14.85 10.52
CA LYS A 58 9.90 14.03 9.91
C LYS A 58 9.41 12.72 9.31
N ASN A 59 8.19 12.27 9.61
CA ASN A 59 7.68 10.94 9.24
C ASN A 59 6.56 11.04 8.20
N THR A 60 6.75 11.85 7.17
CA THR A 60 5.74 12.19 6.16
C THR A 60 5.42 11.04 5.20
N GLU A 61 6.20 9.97 5.19
CA GLU A 61 5.93 8.77 4.39
C GLU A 61 4.85 7.86 4.99
N TYR A 62 4.45 8.08 6.25
CA TYR A 62 3.45 7.30 6.98
C TYR A 62 2.23 8.15 7.35
N LEU A 63 1.65 8.83 6.36
CA LEU A 63 0.51 9.74 6.56
C LEU A 63 -0.69 9.04 7.20
N GLU A 64 -0.91 7.76 6.92
CA GLU A 64 -1.99 6.96 7.48
C GLU A 64 -1.95 6.88 9.01
N TRP A 65 -0.76 6.91 9.60
CA TRP A 65 -0.62 6.78 11.05
C TRP A 65 -1.03 8.03 11.82
N TYR A 66 -1.03 9.21 11.17
CA TYR A 66 -1.58 10.44 11.77
C TYR A 66 -3.10 10.38 11.94
N LEU A 67 -3.79 9.50 11.22
CA LEU A 67 -5.26 9.45 11.18
C LEU A 67 -5.86 8.42 12.15
N GLU A 68 -5.08 7.47 12.66
CA GLU A 68 -5.60 6.36 13.46
C GLU A 68 -6.21 6.80 14.80
N ASN A 69 -5.77 7.92 15.38
CA ASN A 69 -6.19 8.38 16.71
C ASN A 69 -7.04 9.65 16.68
N THR A 70 -7.48 10.11 15.51
CA THR A 70 -8.25 11.35 15.43
C THR A 70 -9.65 11.09 14.91
N ARG A 71 -10.65 11.70 15.58
CA ARG A 71 -12.05 11.73 15.10
C ARG A 71 -12.30 12.89 14.13
N ASN A 72 -11.26 13.63 13.77
CA ASN A 72 -11.34 14.86 13.00
C ASN A 72 -11.40 14.64 11.49
N PHE A 73 -11.23 13.38 11.04
CA PHE A 73 -11.24 13.02 9.63
C PHE A 73 -12.31 11.97 9.32
N LYS A 74 -12.98 12.16 8.19
CA LYS A 74 -13.91 11.17 7.65
C LYS A 74 -13.14 10.10 6.88
N VAL A 75 -13.02 8.93 7.49
CA VAL A 75 -12.25 7.80 6.96
C VAL A 75 -13.17 6.81 6.24
N GLY A 76 -12.87 6.55 4.97
CA GLY A 76 -13.53 5.53 4.16
C GLY A 76 -12.70 4.26 4.02
N TYR A 77 -13.38 3.16 3.71
CA TYR A 77 -12.73 1.87 3.44
C TYR A 77 -13.37 1.18 2.25
N ILE A 78 -12.54 0.67 1.34
CA ILE A 78 -12.95 -0.33 0.36
C ILE A 78 -12.19 -1.62 0.59
N LYS A 79 -12.67 -2.73 0.02
CA LYS A 79 -12.05 -4.04 0.17
C LYS A 79 -11.86 -4.68 -1.19
N SER A 80 -10.66 -5.21 -1.46
CA SER A 80 -10.44 -6.03 -2.64
C SER A 80 -10.98 -7.45 -2.44
N ASN A 81 -11.30 -8.11 -3.54
CA ASN A 81 -11.69 -9.53 -3.57
C ASN A 81 -10.53 -10.45 -3.94
N TYR A 82 -9.29 -9.98 -3.84
CA TYR A 82 -8.12 -10.77 -4.17
C TYR A 82 -7.94 -11.96 -3.22
N ASN A 83 -7.65 -13.11 -3.83
CA ASN A 83 -7.31 -14.33 -3.12
C ASN A 83 -5.79 -14.55 -3.20
N PHE A 84 -5.09 -14.34 -2.09
CA PHE A 84 -3.63 -14.42 -2.02
C PHE A 84 -3.17 -14.96 -0.67
N ASN A 85 -1.93 -15.46 -0.62
CA ASN A 85 -1.28 -15.80 0.65
C ASN A 85 -0.99 -14.52 1.45
N LYS A 86 -1.45 -14.47 2.70
CA LYS A 86 -1.28 -13.28 3.58
C LYS A 86 0.18 -12.91 3.86
N SER A 87 1.11 -13.85 3.63
CA SER A 87 2.56 -13.58 3.71
C SER A 87 3.14 -12.98 2.41
N THR A 88 2.31 -12.70 1.39
CA THR A 88 2.77 -12.10 0.14
C THR A 88 3.19 -10.65 0.37
N ARG A 89 4.47 -10.37 0.09
CA ARG A 89 5.09 -9.05 0.18
C ARG A 89 5.52 -8.60 -1.23
N LEU A 90 5.02 -7.45 -1.69
CA LEU A 90 5.24 -6.88 -3.02
C LEU A 90 5.61 -5.39 -2.96
N THR A 91 6.61 -5.07 -2.15
CA THR A 91 7.31 -3.78 -2.09
C THR A 91 8.80 -4.00 -2.29
N LEU A 92 9.55 -2.99 -2.71
CA LEU A 92 10.97 -3.10 -3.05
C LEU A 92 11.85 -2.36 -2.02
N ASP A 93 12.14 -3.01 -0.89
CA ASP A 93 12.97 -2.43 0.19
C ASP A 93 14.28 -3.20 0.40
N TYR A 94 14.30 -4.51 0.09
CA TYR A 94 15.40 -5.43 0.35
C TYR A 94 15.89 -6.11 -0.94
N LYS A 95 17.10 -6.69 -0.88
CA LYS A 95 17.66 -7.45 -2.01
C LYS A 95 16.78 -8.62 -2.43
N GLU A 96 16.14 -9.26 -1.47
CA GLU A 96 15.23 -10.39 -1.68
C GLU A 96 13.95 -9.94 -2.41
N ASP A 97 13.47 -8.74 -2.12
CA ASP A 97 12.35 -8.14 -2.88
C ASP A 97 12.74 -7.99 -4.36
N LEU A 98 13.95 -7.47 -4.64
CA LEU A 98 14.46 -7.33 -6.00
C LEU A 98 14.57 -8.68 -6.73
N ILE A 99 14.99 -9.75 -6.03
CA ILE A 99 15.07 -11.11 -6.60
C ILE A 99 13.66 -11.59 -6.99
N LEU A 100 12.68 -11.40 -6.10
CA LEU A 100 11.29 -11.75 -6.38
C LEU A 100 10.75 -10.97 -7.57
N PHE A 101 10.91 -9.64 -7.60
CA PHE A 101 10.47 -8.81 -8.72
C PHE A 101 11.12 -9.20 -10.04
N LYS A 102 12.44 -9.41 -10.09
CA LYS A 102 13.13 -9.90 -11.29
C LYS A 102 12.54 -11.24 -11.77
N THR A 103 12.17 -12.12 -10.86
CA THR A 103 11.55 -13.42 -11.20
C THR A 103 10.16 -13.23 -11.78
N ILE A 104 9.34 -12.35 -11.18
CA ILE A 104 8.01 -12.00 -11.68
C ILE A 104 8.11 -11.40 -13.09
N PHE A 105 8.91 -10.34 -13.25
CA PHE A 105 9.06 -9.68 -14.55
C PHE A 105 9.66 -10.57 -15.64
N LYS A 106 10.58 -11.48 -15.28
CA LYS A 106 11.08 -12.49 -16.21
C LYS A 106 9.97 -13.44 -16.70
N HIS A 107 9.04 -13.81 -15.79
CA HIS A 107 7.89 -14.64 -16.17
C HIS A 107 6.95 -13.93 -17.16
N PHE A 108 6.69 -12.65 -16.91
CA PHE A 108 5.79 -11.83 -17.74
C PHE A 108 6.52 -11.04 -18.85
N LYS A 109 7.78 -11.37 -19.19
CA LYS A 109 8.62 -10.58 -20.10
C LYS A 109 8.01 -10.30 -21.49
N ASN A 110 7.15 -11.20 -21.98
CA ASN A 110 6.48 -11.06 -23.28
C ASN A 110 5.18 -10.23 -23.19
N ASP A 111 4.76 -9.85 -21.97
CA ASP A 111 3.50 -9.15 -21.69
C ASP A 111 3.67 -8.10 -20.59
N VAL A 112 4.87 -7.46 -20.55
CA VAL A 112 5.26 -6.54 -19.47
C VAL A 112 4.28 -5.38 -19.29
N ASN A 113 3.62 -4.95 -20.35
CA ASN A 113 2.69 -3.81 -20.30
C ASN A 113 1.25 -4.20 -20.01
N ASN A 114 0.92 -5.49 -19.95
CA ASN A 114 -0.48 -5.95 -19.90
C ASN A 114 -0.81 -6.87 -18.72
N PHE A 115 0.19 -7.37 -17.96
CA PHE A 115 -0.11 -8.20 -16.80
C PHE A 115 -0.59 -7.35 -15.62
N THR A 116 -1.56 -7.87 -14.88
CA THR A 116 -2.18 -7.22 -13.72
C THR A 116 -1.65 -7.77 -12.40
N LEU A 117 -1.92 -7.07 -11.29
CA LEU A 117 -1.66 -7.61 -9.95
C LEU A 117 -2.34 -8.99 -9.77
N ASN A 118 -3.55 -9.18 -10.28
CA ASN A 118 -4.25 -10.47 -10.20
C ASN A 118 -3.48 -11.61 -10.89
N ASP A 119 -2.83 -11.34 -12.01
CA ASP A 119 -2.03 -12.34 -12.72
C ASP A 119 -0.77 -12.69 -11.93
N VAL A 120 -0.13 -11.70 -11.32
CA VAL A 120 0.98 -11.94 -10.38
C VAL A 120 0.54 -12.80 -9.20
N LEU A 121 -0.61 -12.52 -8.60
CA LEU A 121 -1.12 -13.30 -7.48
C LEU A 121 -1.45 -14.75 -7.87
N LYS A 122 -2.02 -14.97 -9.06
CA LYS A 122 -2.24 -16.31 -9.62
C LYS A 122 -0.91 -17.04 -9.84
N TYR A 123 0.10 -16.36 -10.38
CA TYR A 123 1.43 -16.92 -10.58
C TYR A 123 2.08 -17.32 -9.26
N LEU A 124 2.07 -16.45 -8.24
CA LEU A 124 2.61 -16.73 -6.91
C LEU A 124 1.85 -17.87 -6.20
N LYS A 125 0.53 -17.95 -6.37
CA LYS A 125 -0.28 -19.06 -5.84
C LYS A 125 0.14 -20.41 -6.41
N LYS A 126 0.49 -20.48 -7.71
CA LYS A 126 1.02 -21.68 -8.38
C LYS A 126 2.46 -21.97 -7.99
N ASN A 127 3.21 -20.97 -7.50
CA ASN A 127 4.62 -21.05 -7.18
C ASN A 127 4.91 -20.59 -5.74
N PRO A 128 4.39 -21.28 -4.69
CA PRO A 128 4.44 -20.78 -3.31
C PRO A 128 5.85 -20.65 -2.74
N LYS A 129 6.84 -21.32 -3.35
CA LYS A 129 8.26 -21.17 -2.98
C LYS A 129 8.78 -19.75 -3.23
N LEU A 130 8.22 -19.02 -4.21
CA LEU A 130 8.63 -17.65 -4.51
C LEU A 130 8.25 -16.69 -3.37
N ILE A 131 7.13 -16.91 -2.70
CA ILE A 131 6.71 -16.09 -1.55
C ILE A 131 7.74 -16.18 -0.41
N LYS A 132 8.41 -17.32 -0.26
CA LYS A 132 9.41 -17.54 0.79
C LYS A 132 10.70 -16.74 0.60
N ILE A 133 10.92 -16.17 -0.60
CA ILE A 133 12.13 -15.38 -0.90
C ILE A 133 12.23 -14.18 0.04
N ASN A 134 11.11 -13.50 0.31
CA ASN A 134 11.10 -12.23 1.03
C ASN A 134 10.07 -12.11 2.17
N ASN A 135 9.25 -13.12 2.43
CA ASN A 135 8.18 -13.06 3.43
C ASN A 135 8.65 -13.01 4.89
N HIS A 136 9.94 -13.23 5.13
CA HIS A 136 10.56 -13.08 6.45
C HIS A 136 10.85 -11.63 6.83
N HIS A 137 10.88 -10.72 5.85
CA HIS A 137 11.04 -9.29 6.11
C HIS A 137 9.77 -8.69 6.68
N LYS A 138 9.90 -7.99 7.81
CA LYS A 138 8.84 -7.20 8.43
C LYS A 138 8.96 -5.73 8.03
N PRO A 139 7.89 -4.92 8.15
CA PRO A 139 8.01 -3.47 8.05
C PRO A 139 9.13 -2.96 8.96
N LYS A 140 9.92 -2.02 8.47
CA LYS A 140 11.11 -1.49 9.17
C LYS A 140 10.74 -0.72 10.43
N PHE A 141 9.58 -0.07 10.42
CA PHE A 141 9.07 0.74 11.51
C PHE A 141 7.65 0.33 11.86
N SER A 142 7.29 0.50 13.13
CA SER A 142 5.91 0.52 13.62
C SER A 142 5.54 1.93 14.02
N LYS A 143 4.24 2.21 14.17
CA LYS A 143 3.77 3.53 14.63
C LYS A 143 4.39 3.92 15.98
N ASN A 144 4.53 2.95 16.89
CA ASN A 144 5.09 3.19 18.22
C ASN A 144 6.56 3.62 18.17
N ASP A 145 7.29 3.19 17.13
CA ASP A 145 8.72 3.54 16.97
C ASP A 145 8.90 5.01 16.52
N LEU A 146 7.86 5.63 15.96
CA LEU A 146 7.98 6.92 15.29
C LEU A 146 7.27 8.09 16.01
N ASN A 147 6.57 7.82 17.12
CA ASN A 147 5.91 8.86 17.93
C ASN A 147 5.02 9.81 17.08
N ILE A 148 4.15 9.24 16.22
CA ILE A 148 3.35 9.99 15.25
C ILE A 148 2.04 10.45 15.87
N ASN A 149 1.91 11.77 16.09
CA ASN A 149 0.73 12.41 16.66
C ASN A 149 0.38 13.72 15.95
N LEU A 150 -0.88 14.14 16.08
CA LEU A 150 -1.36 15.46 15.68
C LEU A 150 -1.71 16.29 16.92
N LYS A 151 -1.43 17.60 16.86
CA LYS A 151 -1.82 18.61 17.88
C LYS A 151 -3.23 19.13 17.61
N ILE A 152 -4.24 18.23 17.45
CA ILE A 152 -5.64 18.59 17.18
C ILE A 152 -6.60 17.76 18.02
#